data_e539206687f704ca46b4165d30ce14e5
#
_entry.id   e539206687f704ca46b4165d30ce14e5
#
_cell.length_a   1.000
_cell.length_b   1.000
_cell.length_c   1.000
_cell.angle_alpha   90.00
_cell.angle_beta   90.00
_cell.angle_gamma   90.00
#
_symmetry.space_group_name_H-M   'P 1'
#
loop_
_entity.id
_entity.type
_entity.pdbx_description
1 polymer ?
#
loop_
_entity_poly.entity_id
_entity_poly.type
_entity_poly.pdbx_seq_one_letter_code
_entity_poly.pdbx_strand_id
1 'polypeptide(L)'
;TNAFFSEAKLYTMDSYYVKTKDEIKKTLDELKEDVANGNLDPYNYGTDDDGNYVYDIYEDIETWEQEYETAPEKKTLTEAKPVAGNYFSCIAQMPDDSQYYYMISSDGSDTLSVKIKKAANKGGEKIPEDAMWCDYGYSEEEEKPTEESIGLSLDEAKKLVKEKVEKMGITDLQFSNWNYAVCKSFEGDNSSGNFGNGYRIDYARTINGVPVTQTIADGGALEDMDSTMETWSYESLCFYVDKDGIESMTYSNPYTIGNIKTENLNLLSFSEIMKIYEKMMVVTNADNMQYENSRVYNIDRIVLGYARIYEPSTDAHTGILIPVWD
;
A
#
# COMPACT_ATOMS: atom_id res chain seq x y z
N THR A 1 -3.43 10.19 14.53
CA THR A 1 -4.72 9.56 14.17
C THR A 1 -5.78 10.58 13.82
N ASN A 2 -5.94 11.61 14.64
CA ASN A 2 -7.00 12.61 14.45
C ASN A 2 -6.79 13.52 13.24
N ALA A 3 -5.59 13.61 12.71
CA ALA A 3 -5.29 14.57 11.65
C ALA A 3 -5.88 14.16 10.29
N PHE A 4 -5.92 12.87 9.95
CA PHE A 4 -6.55 12.41 8.72
C PHE A 4 -8.08 12.38 8.84
N PHE A 5 -8.60 12.02 10.02
CA PHE A 5 -10.02 11.78 10.31
C PHE A 5 -10.59 12.73 11.37
N SER A 6 -10.21 14.02 11.36
CA SER A 6 -10.62 14.98 12.40
C SER A 6 -12.14 15.09 12.64
N GLU A 7 -12.94 14.69 11.66
CA GLU A 7 -14.41 14.75 11.72
C GLU A 7 -15.07 13.37 11.66
N ALA A 8 -14.29 12.29 11.58
CA ALA A 8 -14.83 10.94 11.48
C ALA A 8 -15.28 10.39 12.83
N LYS A 9 -16.30 9.53 12.78
CA LYS A 9 -16.62 8.61 13.89
C LYS A 9 -15.84 7.32 13.70
N LEU A 10 -15.16 6.87 14.74
CA LEU A 10 -14.36 5.65 14.70
C LEU A 10 -15.14 4.51 15.36
N TYR A 11 -15.25 3.38 14.65
CA TYR A 11 -15.94 2.20 15.11
C TYR A 11 -15.03 0.97 15.11
N THR A 12 -15.20 0.07 16.05
CA THR A 12 -14.42 -1.17 16.10
C THR A 12 -14.74 -2.03 14.89
N MET A 13 -13.71 -2.72 14.37
CA MET A 13 -13.86 -3.64 13.23
C MET A 13 -14.90 -4.71 13.53
N ASP A 14 -14.80 -5.34 14.71
CA ASP A 14 -15.71 -6.39 15.13
C ASP A 14 -17.18 -5.96 15.06
N SER A 15 -17.52 -4.77 15.60
CA SER A 15 -18.91 -4.28 15.57
C SER A 15 -19.36 -3.87 14.17
N TYR A 16 -18.44 -3.46 13.33
CA TYR A 16 -18.72 -3.03 11.96
C TYR A 16 -19.04 -4.21 11.04
N TYR A 17 -18.29 -5.31 11.16
CA TYR A 17 -18.47 -6.50 10.34
C TYR A 17 -19.53 -7.48 10.85
N VAL A 18 -20.09 -7.26 12.04
CA VAL A 18 -21.25 -8.05 12.48
C VAL A 18 -22.35 -7.96 11.42
N LYS A 19 -22.75 -9.09 10.88
CA LYS A 19 -23.90 -9.19 9.97
C LYS A 19 -25.18 -9.27 10.75
N THR A 20 -26.21 -8.56 10.28
CA THR A 20 -27.56 -8.66 10.81
C THR A 20 -28.29 -9.87 10.23
N LYS A 21 -29.39 -10.27 10.86
CA LYS A 21 -30.24 -11.33 10.31
C LYS A 21 -30.70 -11.06 8.89
N ASP A 22 -31.07 -9.82 8.58
CA ASP A 22 -31.50 -9.46 7.23
C ASP A 22 -30.36 -9.61 6.21
N GLU A 23 -29.12 -9.21 6.57
CA GLU A 23 -27.96 -9.36 5.69
C GLU A 23 -27.60 -10.84 5.48
N ILE A 24 -27.61 -11.66 6.53
CA ILE A 24 -27.35 -13.10 6.44
C ILE A 24 -28.44 -13.78 5.63
N LYS A 25 -29.71 -13.43 5.89
CA LYS A 25 -30.84 -13.99 5.14
C LYS A 25 -30.75 -13.73 3.65
N LYS A 26 -30.32 -12.51 3.26
CA LYS A 26 -30.12 -12.16 1.86
C LYS A 26 -29.05 -13.04 1.23
N THR A 27 -27.89 -13.21 1.89
CA THR A 27 -26.81 -14.08 1.41
C THR A 27 -27.29 -15.53 1.28
N LEU A 28 -28.00 -16.06 2.26
CA LEU A 28 -28.57 -17.41 2.22
C LEU A 28 -29.59 -17.60 1.07
N ASP A 29 -30.45 -16.63 0.88
CA ASP A 29 -31.47 -16.69 -0.19
C ASP A 29 -30.78 -16.68 -1.57
N GLU A 30 -29.75 -15.82 -1.76
CA GLU A 30 -28.93 -15.75 -2.99
C GLU A 30 -28.19 -17.08 -3.26
N LEU A 31 -27.47 -17.63 -2.27
CA LEU A 31 -26.75 -18.90 -2.41
C LEU A 31 -27.70 -20.06 -2.76
N LYS A 32 -28.83 -20.18 -2.06
CA LYS A 32 -29.82 -21.23 -2.31
C LYS A 32 -30.46 -21.10 -3.69
N GLU A 33 -30.71 -19.88 -4.15
CA GLU A 33 -31.24 -19.61 -5.49
C GLU A 33 -30.22 -19.98 -6.57
N ASP A 34 -28.97 -19.64 -6.41
CA ASP A 34 -27.90 -19.94 -7.36
C ASP A 34 -27.64 -21.45 -7.49
N VAL A 35 -27.70 -22.19 -6.38
CA VAL A 35 -27.64 -23.65 -6.39
C VAL A 35 -28.88 -24.23 -7.11
N ALA A 36 -30.08 -23.74 -6.80
CA ALA A 36 -31.31 -24.22 -7.39
C ALA A 36 -31.41 -23.96 -8.91
N ASN A 37 -30.83 -22.86 -9.36
CA ASN A 37 -30.79 -22.48 -10.77
C ASN A 37 -29.63 -23.11 -11.55
N GLY A 38 -28.71 -23.84 -10.87
CA GLY A 38 -27.55 -24.44 -11.46
C GLY A 38 -26.45 -23.41 -11.85
N ASN A 39 -26.51 -22.22 -11.31
CA ASN A 39 -25.49 -21.19 -11.48
C ASN A 39 -24.23 -21.50 -10.68
N LEU A 40 -24.38 -22.24 -9.58
CA LEU A 40 -23.28 -22.75 -8.75
C LEU A 40 -23.37 -24.29 -8.70
N ASP A 41 -22.24 -24.94 -8.95
CA ASP A 41 -22.12 -26.39 -8.72
C ASP A 41 -21.87 -26.60 -7.21
N PRO A 42 -22.80 -27.23 -6.49
CA PRO A 42 -22.70 -27.36 -5.04
C PRO A 42 -21.55 -28.23 -4.57
N TYR A 43 -20.90 -29.01 -5.45
CA TYR A 43 -19.81 -29.91 -5.12
C TYR A 43 -18.45 -29.48 -5.68
N ASN A 44 -18.37 -28.38 -6.43
CA ASN A 44 -17.17 -27.86 -7.07
C ASN A 44 -16.98 -26.38 -6.82
N TYR A 45 -17.22 -25.93 -5.60
CA TYR A 45 -17.10 -24.53 -5.23
C TYR A 45 -15.84 -24.31 -4.38
N GLY A 46 -14.83 -23.66 -4.96
CA GLY A 46 -13.55 -23.39 -4.30
C GLY A 46 -12.41 -24.35 -4.65
N THR A 47 -11.23 -24.10 -4.16
CA THR A 47 -10.02 -24.93 -4.37
C THR A 47 -9.39 -25.31 -3.05
N ASP A 48 -8.92 -26.57 -2.93
CA ASP A 48 -8.07 -27.01 -1.82
C ASP A 48 -6.63 -26.49 -1.97
N ASP A 49 -5.79 -26.76 -0.97
CA ASP A 49 -4.37 -26.35 -0.94
C ASP A 49 -3.52 -26.95 -2.10
N ASP A 50 -4.03 -28.00 -2.75
CA ASP A 50 -3.43 -28.65 -3.92
C ASP A 50 -4.00 -28.12 -5.25
N GLY A 51 -4.91 -27.16 -5.21
CA GLY A 51 -5.56 -26.56 -6.37
C GLY A 51 -6.74 -27.37 -6.92
N ASN A 52 -7.24 -28.38 -6.17
CA ASN A 52 -8.42 -29.14 -6.55
C ASN A 52 -9.68 -28.46 -5.99
N TYR A 53 -10.73 -28.34 -6.79
CA TYR A 53 -12.02 -27.86 -6.33
C TYR A 53 -12.66 -28.87 -5.37
N VAL A 54 -12.83 -28.50 -4.11
CA VAL A 54 -13.35 -29.39 -3.04
C VAL A 54 -14.24 -28.62 -2.08
N TYR A 55 -15.08 -27.71 -2.56
CA TYR A 55 -15.95 -26.97 -1.66
C TYR A 55 -17.37 -27.48 -1.75
N ASP A 56 -17.95 -27.81 -0.58
CA ASP A 56 -19.36 -28.13 -0.46
C ASP A 56 -20.12 -26.89 -0.01
N ILE A 57 -20.83 -26.26 -0.94
CA ILE A 57 -21.63 -25.04 -0.67
C ILE A 57 -22.70 -25.29 0.41
N TYR A 58 -23.06 -26.54 0.65
CA TYR A 58 -24.00 -26.89 1.71
C TYR A 58 -23.40 -26.69 3.10
N GLU A 59 -22.07 -26.86 3.26
CA GLU A 59 -21.37 -26.52 4.51
C GLU A 59 -21.40 -25.01 4.77
N ASP A 60 -21.24 -24.20 3.74
CA ASP A 60 -21.37 -22.76 3.83
C ASP A 60 -22.81 -22.36 4.20
N ILE A 61 -23.79 -22.95 3.53
CA ILE A 61 -25.20 -22.70 3.84
C ILE A 61 -25.51 -23.06 5.31
N GLU A 62 -25.03 -24.21 5.78
CA GLU A 62 -25.21 -24.62 7.18
C GLU A 62 -24.53 -23.64 8.14
N THR A 63 -23.32 -23.19 7.82
CA THR A 63 -22.61 -22.18 8.61
C THR A 63 -23.39 -20.87 8.69
N TRP A 64 -23.89 -20.37 7.55
CA TRP A 64 -24.71 -19.17 7.51
C TRP A 64 -26.06 -19.33 8.24
N GLU A 65 -26.66 -20.51 8.21
CA GLU A 65 -27.87 -20.81 8.98
C GLU A 65 -27.60 -20.77 10.48
N GLN A 66 -26.46 -21.31 10.96
CA GLN A 66 -26.05 -21.24 12.35
C GLN A 66 -25.76 -19.79 12.78
N GLU A 67 -25.07 -19.01 11.93
CA GLU A 67 -24.84 -17.58 12.21
C GLU A 67 -26.16 -16.80 12.27
N TYR A 68 -27.13 -17.09 11.40
CA TYR A 68 -28.44 -16.46 11.40
C TYR A 68 -29.17 -16.60 12.74
N GLU A 69 -29.08 -17.78 13.38
CA GLU A 69 -29.74 -18.02 14.67
C GLU A 69 -29.25 -17.06 15.77
N THR A 70 -27.98 -16.69 15.74
CA THR A 70 -27.32 -15.86 16.75
C THR A 70 -27.16 -14.40 16.35
N ALA A 71 -27.37 -14.06 15.09
CA ALA A 71 -27.19 -12.73 14.56
C ALA A 71 -28.16 -11.70 15.18
N PRO A 72 -27.73 -10.45 15.32
CA PRO A 72 -28.61 -9.39 15.82
C PRO A 72 -29.61 -8.93 14.75
N GLU A 73 -30.78 -8.49 15.18
CA GLU A 73 -31.78 -7.87 14.31
C GLU A 73 -31.31 -6.53 13.74
N LYS A 74 -30.45 -5.83 14.48
CA LYS A 74 -29.93 -4.52 14.07
C LYS A 74 -28.45 -4.42 14.45
N LYS A 75 -27.69 -3.82 13.54
CA LYS A 75 -26.28 -3.51 13.77
C LYS A 75 -26.13 -2.47 14.87
N THR A 76 -25.28 -2.75 15.86
CA THR A 76 -24.91 -1.81 16.90
C THR A 76 -23.41 -1.53 16.77
N LEU A 77 -23.07 -0.32 16.36
CA LEU A 77 -21.69 0.09 16.20
C LEU A 77 -21.08 0.49 17.55
N THR A 78 -19.91 -0.04 17.86
CA THR A 78 -19.15 0.26 19.07
C THR A 78 -18.04 1.24 18.73
N GLU A 79 -17.97 2.36 19.47
CA GLU A 79 -16.91 3.34 19.28
C GLU A 79 -15.53 2.72 19.54
N ALA A 80 -14.62 2.89 18.57
CA ALA A 80 -13.24 2.47 18.70
C ALA A 80 -12.43 3.52 19.46
N LYS A 81 -11.64 3.05 20.44
CA LYS A 81 -10.73 3.91 21.21
C LYS A 81 -9.31 3.42 21.00
N PRO A 82 -8.38 4.32 20.61
CA PRO A 82 -6.98 3.95 20.52
C PRO A 82 -6.50 3.36 21.85
N VAL A 83 -5.90 2.18 21.77
CA VAL A 83 -5.26 1.52 22.90
C VAL A 83 -3.75 1.52 22.69
N ALA A 84 -3.00 1.56 23.78
CA ALA A 84 -1.56 1.37 23.70
C ALA A 84 -1.27 -0.08 23.27
N GLY A 85 -0.45 -0.25 22.25
CA GLY A 85 -0.11 -1.58 21.71
C GLY A 85 0.47 -1.47 20.31
N ASN A 86 0.90 -2.59 19.78
CA ASN A 86 1.53 -2.68 18.47
C ASN A 86 0.54 -2.76 17.31
N TYR A 87 -0.74 -2.84 17.62
CA TYR A 87 -1.78 -2.96 16.60
C TYR A 87 -3.04 -2.20 17.02
N PHE A 88 -3.60 -1.44 16.11
CA PHE A 88 -4.90 -0.81 16.24
C PHE A 88 -5.58 -0.76 14.88
N SER A 89 -6.83 -1.16 14.80
CA SER A 89 -7.63 -1.03 13.58
C SER A 89 -9.05 -0.55 13.91
N CYS A 90 -9.63 0.20 12.97
CA CYS A 90 -11.01 0.66 13.07
C CYS A 90 -11.59 1.02 11.71
N ILE A 91 -12.90 1.19 11.67
CA ILE A 91 -13.58 1.88 10.57
C ILE A 91 -13.78 3.34 10.95
N ALA A 92 -13.34 4.23 10.08
CA ALA A 92 -13.60 5.66 10.18
C ALA A 92 -14.75 6.04 9.24
N GLN A 93 -15.87 6.45 9.81
CA GLN A 93 -17.02 6.96 9.03
C GLN A 93 -16.99 8.48 9.00
N MET A 94 -16.91 9.03 7.79
CA MET A 94 -16.90 10.47 7.54
C MET A 94 -18.32 11.06 7.55
N PRO A 95 -18.46 12.38 7.68
CA PRO A 95 -19.76 13.06 7.65
C PRO A 95 -20.53 12.93 6.31
N ASP A 96 -19.82 12.64 5.22
CA ASP A 96 -20.36 12.41 3.88
C ASP A 96 -20.70 10.92 3.62
N ASP A 97 -20.77 10.12 4.70
CA ASP A 97 -21.00 8.68 4.67
C ASP A 97 -19.87 7.85 4.01
N SER A 98 -18.78 8.47 3.54
CA SER A 98 -17.61 7.71 3.12
C SER A 98 -16.95 7.02 4.31
N GLN A 99 -16.42 5.82 4.06
CA GLN A 99 -15.85 4.95 5.09
C GLN A 99 -14.44 4.58 4.72
N TYR A 100 -13.58 4.51 5.73
CA TYR A 100 -12.18 4.15 5.57
C TYR A 100 -11.77 3.09 6.57
N TYR A 101 -11.05 2.08 6.11
CA TYR A 101 -10.26 1.22 6.97
C TYR A 101 -9.05 2.01 7.47
N TYR A 102 -8.84 1.99 8.76
CA TYR A 102 -7.69 2.58 9.39
C TYR A 102 -6.96 1.54 10.21
N MET A 103 -5.67 1.38 9.96
CA MET A 103 -4.83 0.41 10.67
C MET A 103 -3.50 1.05 11.03
N ILE A 104 -3.07 0.84 12.27
CA ILE A 104 -1.69 1.03 12.72
C ILE A 104 -1.17 -0.35 13.08
N SER A 105 -0.02 -0.72 12.57
CA SER A 105 0.67 -1.95 12.94
C SER A 105 2.16 -1.71 13.14
N SER A 106 2.73 -2.46 14.10
CA SER A 106 4.16 -2.66 14.22
C SER A 106 4.39 -4.16 14.15
N ASP A 107 5.24 -4.61 13.27
CA ASP A 107 5.47 -6.05 13.01
C ASP A 107 6.44 -6.71 14.02
N GLY A 108 6.78 -6.01 15.08
CA GLY A 108 7.73 -6.49 16.09
C GLY A 108 9.20 -6.25 15.74
N SER A 109 9.48 -5.79 14.51
CA SER A 109 10.81 -5.30 14.07
C SER A 109 10.96 -3.78 14.23
N ASP A 110 10.14 -3.17 15.09
CA ASP A 110 10.02 -1.72 15.32
C ASP A 110 9.61 -0.91 14.07
N THR A 111 9.16 -1.58 13.02
CA THR A 111 8.58 -0.90 11.87
C THR A 111 7.16 -0.45 12.17
N LEU A 112 6.90 0.84 12.03
CA LEU A 112 5.58 1.42 12.17
C LEU A 112 4.95 1.61 10.80
N SER A 113 3.75 1.07 10.62
CA SER A 113 2.95 1.31 9.43
C SER A 113 1.57 1.86 9.80
N VAL A 114 1.18 2.93 9.14
CA VAL A 114 -0.17 3.48 9.18
C VAL A 114 -0.79 3.29 7.80
N LYS A 115 -1.84 2.50 7.71
CA LYS A 115 -2.56 2.23 6.46
C LYS A 115 -3.98 2.76 6.55
N ILE A 116 -4.42 3.43 5.50
CA ILE A 116 -5.77 3.95 5.34
C ILE A 116 -6.24 3.52 3.95
N LYS A 117 -7.39 2.86 3.88
CA LYS A 117 -8.02 2.46 2.61
C LYS A 117 -9.49 2.83 2.67
N LYS A 118 -10.01 3.48 1.64
CA LYS A 118 -11.44 3.75 1.51
C LYS A 118 -12.20 2.45 1.38
N ALA A 119 -13.24 2.27 2.16
CA ALA A 119 -14.09 1.09 2.03
C ALA A 119 -14.87 1.16 0.71
N ALA A 120 -14.90 0.05 0.00
CA ALA A 120 -15.50 -0.03 -1.33
C ALA A 120 -17.04 0.03 -1.26
N ASN A 121 -17.58 1.24 -1.20
CA ASN A 121 -19.01 1.50 -1.38
C ASN A 121 -19.19 2.55 -2.48
N LYS A 122 -18.76 2.22 -3.69
CA LYS A 122 -19.00 3.08 -4.85
C LYS A 122 -20.25 2.60 -5.58
N GLY A 123 -21.35 3.31 -5.38
CA GLY A 123 -22.46 3.54 -6.33
C GLY A 123 -22.91 2.37 -7.23
N GLY A 124 -22.94 1.13 -6.73
CA GLY A 124 -23.54 0.01 -7.45
C GLY A 124 -22.60 -0.95 -8.17
N GLU A 125 -21.34 -0.61 -8.42
CA GLU A 125 -20.34 -1.59 -8.85
C GLU A 125 -19.62 -2.16 -7.63
N LYS A 126 -19.75 -3.46 -7.45
CA LYS A 126 -19.11 -4.18 -6.35
C LYS A 126 -17.62 -4.31 -6.67
N ILE A 127 -16.79 -3.43 -6.11
CA ILE A 127 -15.35 -3.62 -6.13
C ILE A 127 -15.05 -4.80 -5.21
N PRO A 128 -14.34 -5.84 -5.66
CA PRO A 128 -13.97 -6.97 -4.83
C PRO A 128 -13.24 -6.51 -3.55
N GLU A 129 -13.43 -7.22 -2.45
CA GLU A 129 -12.82 -6.87 -1.15
C GLU A 129 -11.29 -6.97 -1.20
N ASP A 130 -10.77 -7.87 -2.02
CA ASP A 130 -9.35 -8.08 -2.29
C ASP A 130 -8.76 -7.05 -3.24
N ALA A 131 -9.58 -6.24 -3.91
CA ALA A 131 -9.09 -5.23 -4.84
C ALA A 131 -8.14 -4.24 -4.14
N MET A 132 -6.99 -4.02 -4.76
CA MET A 132 -5.98 -3.11 -4.26
C MET A 132 -5.46 -2.18 -5.35
N TRP A 133 -4.99 -1.01 -4.93
CA TRP A 133 -4.28 -0.09 -5.79
C TRP A 133 -2.84 -0.52 -5.97
N CYS A 134 -2.36 -0.53 -7.20
CA CYS A 134 -0.97 -0.81 -7.56
C CYS A 134 -0.49 0.16 -8.65
N ASP A 135 0.83 0.23 -8.85
CA ASP A 135 1.41 1.02 -9.91
C ASP A 135 1.03 0.44 -11.28
N TYR A 136 0.73 1.31 -12.22
CA TYR A 136 0.57 0.91 -13.62
C TYR A 136 1.88 0.33 -14.16
N GLY A 137 1.77 -0.68 -15.01
CA GLY A 137 2.92 -1.35 -15.64
C GLY A 137 3.32 -2.65 -14.97
N TYR A 138 2.53 -3.14 -14.01
CA TYR A 138 2.74 -4.44 -13.40
C TYR A 138 2.46 -5.60 -14.38
N SER A 139 1.63 -5.36 -15.42
CA SER A 139 1.30 -6.31 -16.47
C SER A 139 1.46 -5.69 -17.86
N GLU A 140 2.02 -6.43 -18.82
CA GLU A 140 2.28 -5.94 -20.20
C GLU A 140 1.00 -5.70 -21.02
N GLU A 141 -0.15 -6.22 -20.59
CA GLU A 141 -1.43 -6.13 -21.31
C GLU A 141 -2.30 -4.95 -20.87
N GLU A 142 -1.80 -4.10 -19.95
CA GLU A 142 -2.59 -2.99 -19.43
C GLU A 142 -2.62 -1.78 -20.34
N GLU A 143 -3.81 -1.25 -20.57
CA GLU A 143 -3.95 0.06 -21.16
C GLU A 143 -3.48 1.16 -20.19
N LYS A 144 -2.55 2.00 -20.64
CA LYS A 144 -1.99 3.08 -19.84
C LYS A 144 -3.09 4.08 -19.46
N PRO A 145 -3.27 4.37 -18.14
CA PRO A 145 -4.20 5.41 -17.71
C PRO A 145 -3.89 6.77 -18.33
N THR A 146 -4.93 7.57 -18.55
CA THR A 146 -4.84 8.96 -19.00
C THR A 146 -5.64 9.85 -18.04
N GLU A 147 -5.40 11.15 -18.06
CA GLU A 147 -6.21 12.10 -17.26
C GLU A 147 -7.71 11.97 -17.57
N GLU A 148 -8.06 11.71 -18.83
CA GLU A 148 -9.44 11.50 -19.25
C GLU A 148 -10.05 10.21 -18.62
N SER A 149 -9.29 9.09 -18.65
CA SER A 149 -9.76 7.83 -18.06
C SER A 149 -9.81 7.87 -16.53
N ILE A 150 -8.99 8.70 -15.90
CA ILE A 150 -9.00 8.91 -14.44
C ILE A 150 -10.14 9.87 -14.05
N GLY A 151 -10.45 10.85 -14.88
CA GLY A 151 -11.43 11.90 -14.59
C GLY A 151 -10.95 12.94 -13.57
N LEU A 152 -9.64 13.03 -13.36
CA LEU A 152 -8.96 13.98 -12.46
C LEU A 152 -7.61 14.34 -13.09
N SER A 153 -7.22 15.60 -13.09
CA SER A 153 -5.88 16.01 -13.53
C SER A 153 -4.82 15.71 -12.46
N LEU A 154 -3.60 15.50 -12.91
CA LEU A 154 -2.46 15.28 -12.00
C LEU A 154 -2.25 16.44 -11.01
N ASP A 155 -2.45 17.69 -11.48
CA ASP A 155 -2.27 18.86 -10.62
C ASP A 155 -3.35 18.95 -9.54
N GLU A 156 -4.59 18.58 -9.85
CA GLU A 156 -5.67 18.47 -8.85
C GLU A 156 -5.39 17.36 -7.84
N ALA A 157 -4.93 16.19 -8.30
CA ALA A 157 -4.54 15.09 -7.42
C ALA A 157 -3.40 15.50 -6.47
N LYS A 158 -2.34 16.14 -6.98
CA LYS A 158 -1.25 16.68 -6.14
C LYS A 158 -1.74 17.70 -5.13
N LYS A 159 -2.67 18.55 -5.51
CA LYS A 159 -3.27 19.54 -4.61
C LYS A 159 -4.06 18.89 -3.49
N LEU A 160 -4.88 17.90 -3.80
CA LEU A 160 -5.64 17.13 -2.79
C LEU A 160 -4.72 16.48 -1.75
N VAL A 161 -3.66 15.81 -2.23
CA VAL A 161 -2.69 15.16 -1.33
C VAL A 161 -1.94 16.20 -0.49
N LYS A 162 -1.49 17.30 -1.10
CA LYS A 162 -0.79 18.38 -0.37
C LYS A 162 -1.65 18.93 0.76
N GLU A 163 -2.90 19.25 0.49
CA GLU A 163 -3.84 19.75 1.50
C GLU A 163 -4.05 18.73 2.63
N LYS A 164 -4.07 17.44 2.30
CA LYS A 164 -4.20 16.37 3.30
C LYS A 164 -2.94 16.26 4.16
N VAL A 165 -1.75 16.25 3.57
CA VAL A 165 -0.47 16.21 4.27
C VAL A 165 -0.30 17.41 5.22
N GLU A 166 -0.67 18.61 4.76
CA GLU A 166 -0.67 19.83 5.58
C GLU A 166 -1.63 19.72 6.78
N LYS A 167 -2.85 19.20 6.56
CA LYS A 167 -3.82 18.96 7.65
C LYS A 167 -3.33 17.91 8.65
N MET A 168 -2.55 16.94 8.20
CA MET A 168 -1.92 15.94 9.08
C MET A 168 -0.78 16.51 9.91
N GLY A 169 -0.35 17.73 9.64
CA GLY A 169 0.76 18.40 10.34
C GLY A 169 2.12 17.77 10.00
N ILE A 170 2.24 17.09 8.86
CA ILE A 170 3.49 16.53 8.38
C ILE A 170 4.23 17.62 7.62
N THR A 171 5.32 18.13 8.20
CA THR A 171 6.07 19.27 7.66
C THR A 171 7.39 18.89 7.01
N ASP A 172 7.92 17.73 7.37
CA ASP A 172 9.26 17.28 6.99
C ASP A 172 9.27 16.41 5.72
N LEU A 173 8.09 16.11 5.20
CA LEU A 173 7.90 15.37 3.95
C LEU A 173 7.43 16.31 2.85
N GLN A 174 7.98 16.14 1.66
CA GLN A 174 7.62 16.91 0.48
C GLN A 174 7.29 15.98 -0.68
N PHE A 175 6.52 16.48 -1.64
CA PHE A 175 6.26 15.74 -2.88
C PHE A 175 7.58 15.27 -3.50
N SER A 176 7.66 14.00 -3.80
CA SER A 176 8.85 13.33 -4.35
C SER A 176 8.62 12.80 -5.75
N ASN A 177 7.58 12.01 -5.94
CA ASN A 177 7.32 11.33 -7.21
C ASN A 177 5.82 11.10 -7.42
N TRP A 178 5.47 10.67 -8.62
CA TRP A 178 4.14 10.16 -8.95
C TRP A 178 4.21 9.11 -10.05
N ASN A 179 3.24 8.22 -10.07
CA ASN A 179 3.01 7.25 -11.13
C ASN A 179 1.52 7.16 -11.47
N TYR A 180 1.20 6.64 -12.64
CA TYR A 180 -0.15 6.15 -12.87
C TYR A 180 -0.41 4.91 -12.00
N ALA A 181 -1.65 4.75 -11.57
CA ALA A 181 -2.09 3.65 -10.73
C ALA A 181 -3.38 3.03 -11.27
N VAL A 182 -3.56 1.75 -10.95
CA VAL A 182 -4.75 0.98 -11.29
C VAL A 182 -5.24 0.23 -10.06
N CYS A 183 -6.56 0.06 -9.94
CA CYS A 183 -7.18 -0.75 -8.89
C CYS A 183 -7.53 -2.12 -9.46
N LYS A 184 -6.98 -3.19 -8.87
CA LYS A 184 -7.13 -4.56 -9.37
C LYS A 184 -7.46 -5.54 -8.26
N SER A 185 -8.19 -6.60 -8.60
CA SER A 185 -8.28 -7.82 -7.80
C SER A 185 -7.22 -8.81 -8.28
N PHE A 186 -6.65 -9.55 -7.34
CA PHE A 186 -5.64 -10.58 -7.60
C PHE A 186 -6.17 -11.99 -7.28
N GLU A 187 -7.49 -12.16 -7.08
CA GLU A 187 -8.07 -13.48 -6.92
C GLU A 187 -8.08 -14.25 -8.25
N GLY A 188 -7.40 -15.40 -8.24
CA GLY A 188 -7.32 -16.32 -9.37
C GLY A 188 -6.16 -16.06 -10.34
N ASP A 189 -5.89 -17.04 -11.21
CA ASP A 189 -4.82 -17.03 -12.23
C ASP A 189 -4.97 -15.94 -13.32
N ASN A 190 -6.09 -15.23 -13.31
CA ASN A 190 -6.34 -14.12 -14.20
C ASN A 190 -6.55 -12.86 -13.36
N SER A 191 -5.66 -11.89 -13.50
CA SER A 191 -5.85 -10.51 -13.03
C SER A 191 -7.12 -9.93 -13.66
N SER A 192 -8.26 -10.28 -13.10
CA SER A 192 -9.56 -10.01 -13.67
C SER A 192 -10.01 -8.62 -13.31
N GLY A 193 -9.87 -7.71 -14.23
CA GLY A 193 -10.56 -6.43 -14.25
C GLY A 193 -9.79 -5.27 -13.60
N ASN A 194 -9.76 -4.18 -14.33
CA ASN A 194 -9.38 -2.88 -13.80
C ASN A 194 -10.65 -2.23 -13.20
N PHE A 195 -10.68 -2.03 -11.89
CA PHE A 195 -11.78 -1.43 -11.16
C PHE A 195 -11.64 0.09 -10.97
N GLY A 196 -10.53 0.65 -11.42
CA GLY A 196 -10.30 2.08 -11.36
C GLY A 196 -8.92 2.50 -11.83
N ASN A 197 -8.84 3.69 -12.41
CA ASN A 197 -7.61 4.37 -12.77
C ASN A 197 -7.36 5.54 -11.84
N GLY A 198 -6.11 5.81 -11.54
CA GLY A 198 -5.72 6.87 -10.63
C GLY A 198 -4.25 7.24 -10.71
N TYR A 199 -3.80 7.92 -9.67
CA TYR A 199 -2.40 8.29 -9.46
C TYR A 199 -1.91 7.74 -8.13
N ARG A 200 -0.68 7.26 -8.12
CA ARG A 200 0.13 7.15 -6.93
C ARG A 200 0.92 8.44 -6.76
N ILE A 201 0.89 9.03 -5.57
CA ILE A 201 1.62 10.25 -5.22
C ILE A 201 2.47 9.97 -3.99
N ASP A 202 3.78 10.13 -4.13
CA ASP A 202 4.77 9.83 -3.10
C ASP A 202 5.33 11.11 -2.49
N TYR A 203 5.53 11.06 -1.18
CA TYR A 203 6.20 12.07 -0.38
C TYR A 203 7.43 11.47 0.26
N ALA A 204 8.54 12.18 0.24
CA ALA A 204 9.79 11.80 0.87
C ALA A 204 10.22 12.85 1.88
N ARG A 205 10.96 12.40 2.89
CA ARG A 205 11.60 13.30 3.86
C ARG A 205 12.62 14.18 3.16
N THR A 206 12.66 15.44 3.60
CA THR A 206 13.67 16.39 3.15
C THR A 206 14.50 16.90 4.34
N ILE A 207 15.79 17.02 4.14
CA ILE A 207 16.72 17.58 5.10
C ILE A 207 17.42 18.74 4.43
N ASN A 208 17.17 19.96 4.93
CA ASN A 208 17.67 21.21 4.32
C ASN A 208 17.31 21.33 2.81
N GLY A 209 16.13 20.86 2.42
CA GLY A 209 15.66 20.91 1.04
C GLY A 209 16.19 19.81 0.12
N VAL A 210 17.00 18.88 0.64
CA VAL A 210 17.49 17.71 -0.10
C VAL A 210 16.66 16.50 0.30
N PRO A 211 16.05 15.76 -0.65
CA PRO A 211 15.22 14.62 -0.34
C PRO A 211 16.03 13.42 0.14
N VAL A 212 15.45 12.63 1.02
CA VAL A 212 15.89 11.25 1.25
C VAL A 212 15.40 10.44 0.06
N THR A 213 16.29 9.70 -0.60
CA THR A 213 15.93 8.89 -1.77
C THR A 213 14.98 7.79 -1.36
N GLN A 214 13.95 7.59 -2.17
CA GLN A 214 13.03 6.47 -2.04
C GLN A 214 13.49 5.36 -2.98
N THR A 215 14.55 4.69 -2.63
CA THR A 215 14.76 3.39 -3.25
C THR A 215 13.79 2.41 -2.60
N ILE A 216 13.05 1.68 -3.40
CA ILE A 216 12.16 0.57 -2.94
C ILE A 216 13.02 -0.59 -2.40
N ALA A 217 14.34 -0.48 -2.49
CA ALA A 217 15.25 -1.48 -1.96
C ALA A 217 15.22 -1.44 -0.44
N ASP A 218 14.75 -2.52 0.15
CA ASP A 218 15.04 -2.81 1.55
C ASP A 218 16.56 -2.74 1.72
N GLY A 219 16.99 -1.82 2.56
CA GLY A 219 18.41 -1.69 2.84
C GLY A 219 18.79 -2.57 4.01
N GLY A 220 20.06 -2.80 4.13
CA GLY A 220 20.66 -3.57 5.22
C GLY A 220 21.29 -4.83 4.68
N ALA A 221 22.59 -4.79 4.49
CA ALA A 221 23.41 -5.99 4.43
C ALA A 221 24.23 -6.00 5.71
N LEU A 222 24.08 -7.04 6.49
CA LEU A 222 25.10 -7.36 7.47
C LEU A 222 26.31 -7.90 6.71
N GLU A 223 27.52 -7.55 7.15
CA GLU A 223 28.76 -8.04 6.56
C GLU A 223 28.94 -9.55 6.71
N ASP A 224 28.10 -10.19 7.54
CA ASP A 224 28.13 -11.62 7.82
C ASP A 224 26.99 -12.33 7.10
N MET A 225 27.32 -13.08 6.08
CA MET A 225 26.35 -13.86 5.27
C MET A 225 25.68 -15.01 6.04
N ASP A 226 26.15 -15.37 7.21
CA ASP A 226 25.59 -16.41 8.07
C ASP A 226 24.60 -15.89 9.12
N SER A 227 24.48 -14.58 9.26
CA SER A 227 23.51 -13.95 10.16
C SER A 227 22.16 -13.71 9.45
N THR A 228 21.07 -13.86 10.18
CA THR A 228 19.75 -13.38 9.75
C THR A 228 19.86 -11.90 9.45
N MET A 229 19.65 -11.52 8.18
CA MET A 229 19.65 -10.13 7.77
C MET A 229 18.51 -9.42 8.47
N GLU A 230 18.85 -8.45 9.35
CA GLU A 230 17.86 -7.49 9.82
C GLU A 230 17.63 -6.49 8.69
N THR A 231 16.50 -6.60 8.05
CA THR A 231 16.09 -5.68 7.01
C THR A 231 15.48 -4.42 7.63
N TRP A 232 15.78 -3.27 7.05
CA TRP A 232 15.11 -2.02 7.37
C TRP A 232 14.55 -1.38 6.10
N SER A 233 13.41 -0.74 6.23
CA SER A 233 12.75 -0.08 5.11
C SER A 233 12.88 1.43 5.22
N TYR A 234 12.91 2.11 4.07
CA TYR A 234 12.90 3.57 4.01
C TYR A 234 11.58 4.15 4.53
N GLU A 235 11.64 5.34 5.10
CA GLU A 235 10.45 6.13 5.38
C GLU A 235 9.72 6.40 4.07
N SER A 236 8.46 6.04 4.01
CA SER A 236 7.64 6.24 2.84
C SER A 236 6.24 6.73 3.20
N LEU A 237 5.76 7.72 2.48
CA LEU A 237 4.38 8.17 2.55
C LEU A 237 3.83 8.21 1.13
N CYS A 238 2.87 7.34 0.84
CA CYS A 238 2.23 7.29 -0.46
C CYS A 238 0.72 7.39 -0.36
N PHE A 239 0.12 7.95 -1.41
CA PHE A 239 -1.31 8.09 -1.57
C PHE A 239 -1.72 7.54 -2.92
N TYR A 240 -2.87 6.84 -2.96
CA TYR A 240 -3.57 6.56 -4.19
C TYR A 240 -4.78 7.48 -4.29
N VAL A 241 -4.94 8.11 -5.45
CA VAL A 241 -5.94 9.16 -5.69
C VAL A 241 -6.64 8.92 -7.01
N ASP A 242 -7.96 8.97 -7.02
CA ASP A 242 -8.76 8.91 -8.24
C ASP A 242 -9.73 10.11 -8.32
N LYS A 243 -10.68 10.06 -9.24
CA LYS A 243 -11.71 11.09 -9.43
C LYS A 243 -12.58 11.34 -8.17
N ASP A 244 -12.67 10.37 -7.27
CA ASP A 244 -13.49 10.46 -6.06
C ASP A 244 -12.65 10.86 -4.83
N GLY A 245 -11.38 11.20 -5.03
CA GLY A 245 -10.47 11.72 -4.02
C GLY A 245 -9.38 10.74 -3.58
N ILE A 246 -8.99 10.82 -2.30
CA ILE A 246 -7.96 9.95 -1.75
C ILE A 246 -8.57 8.59 -1.42
N GLU A 247 -8.11 7.56 -2.10
CA GLU A 247 -8.58 6.18 -1.96
C GLU A 247 -7.80 5.40 -0.90
N SER A 248 -6.50 5.66 -0.81
CA SER A 248 -5.69 5.07 0.24
C SER A 248 -4.46 5.91 0.56
N MET A 249 -3.90 5.67 1.74
CA MET A 249 -2.65 6.23 2.21
C MET A 249 -1.87 5.15 2.96
N THR A 250 -0.58 5.10 2.73
CA THR A 250 0.35 4.30 3.54
C THR A 250 1.48 5.19 4.01
N TYR A 251 1.72 5.22 5.31
CA TYR A 251 2.86 5.88 5.93
C TYR A 251 3.64 4.86 6.74
N SER A 252 4.86 4.59 6.33
CA SER A 252 5.70 3.55 6.91
C SER A 252 7.04 4.11 7.35
N ASN A 253 7.56 3.55 8.43
CA ASN A 253 8.92 3.75 8.93
C ASN A 253 9.32 5.23 9.14
N PRO A 254 8.55 6.03 9.89
CA PRO A 254 8.88 7.43 10.12
C PRO A 254 10.25 7.57 10.79
N TYR A 255 11.11 8.44 10.23
CA TYR A 255 12.44 8.69 10.75
C TYR A 255 12.44 9.71 11.90
N THR A 256 13.28 9.44 12.88
CA THR A 256 13.73 10.46 13.82
C THR A 256 15.13 10.89 13.39
N ILE A 257 15.28 12.15 12.96
CA ILE A 257 16.57 12.67 12.52
C ILE A 257 17.42 13.00 13.74
N GLY A 258 18.59 12.37 13.82
CA GLY A 258 19.57 12.57 14.88
C GLY A 258 20.56 13.72 14.57
N ASN A 259 21.74 13.61 15.12
CA ASN A 259 22.76 14.65 14.99
C ASN A 259 23.55 14.54 13.68
N ILE A 260 24.06 15.67 13.20
CA ILE A 260 25.00 15.71 12.09
C ILE A 260 26.31 15.04 12.54
N LYS A 261 26.72 13.97 11.84
CA LYS A 261 27.94 13.22 12.12
C LYS A 261 29.17 13.92 11.53
N THR A 262 29.03 14.48 10.32
CA THR A 262 30.13 15.13 9.58
C THR A 262 29.61 16.34 8.84
N GLU A 263 30.26 17.45 8.99
CA GLU A 263 29.96 18.70 8.26
C GLU A 263 30.91 18.86 7.07
N ASN A 264 30.48 19.62 6.06
CA ASN A 264 31.25 20.01 4.90
C ASN A 264 31.87 18.84 4.11
N LEU A 265 31.07 17.81 3.85
CA LEU A 265 31.45 16.69 2.98
C LEU A 265 31.75 17.19 1.56
N ASN A 266 32.89 16.83 1.02
CA ASN A 266 33.21 17.04 -0.39
C ASN A 266 32.59 15.89 -1.19
N LEU A 267 31.53 16.18 -1.97
CA LEU A 267 30.96 15.22 -2.89
C LEU A 267 31.85 15.09 -4.14
N LEU A 268 31.85 13.89 -4.72
CA LEU A 268 32.36 13.70 -6.07
C LEU A 268 31.54 14.54 -7.05
N SER A 269 32.21 15.09 -8.03
CA SER A 269 31.49 15.80 -9.09
C SER A 269 30.62 14.85 -9.87
N PHE A 270 29.54 15.39 -10.45
CA PHE A 270 28.65 14.59 -11.31
C PHE A 270 29.41 13.83 -12.41
N SER A 271 30.42 14.45 -13.03
CA SER A 271 31.23 13.80 -14.08
C SER A 271 32.08 12.62 -13.56
N GLU A 272 32.52 12.65 -12.33
CA GLU A 272 33.21 11.52 -11.70
C GLU A 272 32.27 10.39 -11.36
N ILE A 273 31.08 10.71 -10.84
CA ILE A 273 30.04 9.73 -10.56
C ILE A 273 29.57 9.04 -11.87
N MET A 274 29.37 9.79 -12.94
CA MET A 274 28.97 9.18 -14.22
C MET A 274 30.01 8.18 -14.74
N LYS A 275 31.31 8.46 -14.57
CA LYS A 275 32.36 7.48 -14.95
C LYS A 275 32.31 6.21 -14.10
N ILE A 276 31.99 6.35 -12.80
CA ILE A 276 31.82 5.21 -11.91
C ILE A 276 30.59 4.42 -12.35
N TYR A 277 29.47 5.09 -12.58
CA TYR A 277 28.21 4.48 -13.02
C TYR A 277 28.42 3.69 -14.32
N GLU A 278 28.97 4.29 -15.37
CA GLU A 278 29.24 3.62 -16.65
C GLU A 278 30.08 2.34 -16.47
N LYS A 279 31.08 2.39 -15.60
CA LYS A 279 31.91 1.22 -15.30
C LYS A 279 31.14 0.16 -14.52
N MET A 280 30.38 0.57 -13.51
CA MET A 280 29.61 -0.36 -12.67
C MET A 280 28.49 -1.03 -13.45
N MET A 281 27.81 -0.33 -14.34
CA MET A 281 26.77 -0.91 -15.20
C MET A 281 27.28 -2.10 -16.01
N VAL A 282 28.51 -2.02 -16.52
CA VAL A 282 29.14 -3.14 -17.23
C VAL A 282 29.44 -4.31 -16.28
N VAL A 283 29.94 -4.02 -15.09
CA VAL A 283 30.31 -5.06 -14.12
C VAL A 283 29.07 -5.77 -13.56
N THR A 284 28.07 -5.01 -13.13
CA THR A 284 26.86 -5.57 -12.51
C THR A 284 25.95 -6.33 -13.51
N ASN A 285 26.06 -6.02 -14.80
CA ASN A 285 25.28 -6.68 -15.83
C ASN A 285 26.11 -7.66 -16.69
N ALA A 286 27.33 -7.99 -16.30
CA ALA A 286 28.21 -8.86 -17.08
C ALA A 286 27.58 -10.22 -17.40
N ASP A 287 26.87 -10.83 -16.47
CA ASP A 287 26.21 -12.11 -16.68
C ASP A 287 25.02 -12.01 -17.64
N ASN A 288 24.33 -10.87 -17.67
CA ASN A 288 23.22 -10.63 -18.60
C ASN A 288 23.69 -10.35 -20.04
N MET A 289 24.95 -9.92 -20.23
CA MET A 289 25.53 -9.67 -21.55
C MET A 289 25.82 -10.96 -22.34
N GLN A 290 25.74 -12.12 -21.69
CA GLN A 290 25.95 -13.43 -22.34
C GLN A 290 24.72 -13.92 -23.08
N TYR A 291 23.56 -13.29 -22.88
CA TYR A 291 22.31 -13.64 -23.55
C TYR A 291 22.08 -12.72 -24.77
N GLU A 292 21.50 -13.27 -25.83
CA GLU A 292 21.25 -12.58 -27.11
C GLU A 292 20.35 -11.32 -26.99
N ASN A 293 19.67 -11.14 -25.88
CA ASN A 293 18.81 -10.00 -25.63
C ASN A 293 19.56 -8.91 -24.86
N SER A 294 20.07 -7.92 -25.58
CA SER A 294 20.65 -6.71 -24.96
C SER A 294 19.56 -5.93 -24.19
N ARG A 295 19.82 -5.61 -22.93
CA ARG A 295 18.97 -4.68 -22.16
C ARG A 295 19.42 -3.25 -22.42
N VAL A 296 18.47 -2.36 -22.61
CA VAL A 296 18.72 -0.92 -22.71
C VAL A 296 18.23 -0.28 -21.42
N TYR A 297 19.11 0.41 -20.72
CA TYR A 297 18.78 1.18 -19.54
C TYR A 297 18.65 2.65 -19.93
N ASN A 298 17.47 3.21 -19.77
CA ASN A 298 17.23 4.64 -20.01
C ASN A 298 17.23 5.35 -18.65
N ILE A 299 18.14 6.32 -18.50
CA ILE A 299 18.16 7.20 -17.32
C ILE A 299 17.35 8.42 -17.70
N ASP A 300 16.25 8.64 -17.01
CA ASP A 300 15.35 9.79 -17.22
C ASP A 300 15.51 10.87 -16.15
N ARG A 301 16.11 10.53 -15.03
CA ARG A 301 16.32 11.49 -13.94
C ARG A 301 17.54 11.12 -13.10
N ILE A 302 18.28 12.13 -12.67
CA ILE A 302 19.35 12.01 -11.65
C ILE A 302 19.15 13.14 -10.65
N VAL A 303 19.12 12.82 -9.38
CA VAL A 303 18.91 13.78 -8.30
C VAL A 303 19.97 13.64 -7.21
N LEU A 304 20.32 14.76 -6.58
CA LEU A 304 21.07 14.70 -5.33
C LEU A 304 20.11 14.41 -4.20
N GLY A 305 20.38 13.37 -3.45
CA GLY A 305 19.55 12.93 -2.32
C GLY A 305 20.37 12.43 -1.15
N TYR A 306 19.70 11.92 -0.13
CA TYR A 306 20.31 11.17 0.95
C TYR A 306 19.91 9.71 0.86
N ALA A 307 20.88 8.79 0.89
CA ALA A 307 20.64 7.38 1.10
C ALA A 307 20.94 6.99 2.54
N ARG A 308 20.18 6.05 3.08
CA ARG A 308 20.46 5.47 4.39
C ARG A 308 21.44 4.32 4.22
N ILE A 309 22.49 4.35 5.02
CA ILE A 309 23.45 3.25 5.13
C ILE A 309 23.44 2.68 6.55
N TYR A 310 23.74 1.40 6.66
CA TYR A 310 23.93 0.71 7.93
C TYR A 310 25.18 1.21 8.64
N GLU A 311 25.11 1.35 9.97
CA GLU A 311 26.26 1.64 10.82
C GLU A 311 26.54 0.41 11.70
N PRO A 312 27.62 -0.36 11.44
CA PRO A 312 27.86 -1.66 12.08
C PRO A 312 27.93 -1.67 13.62
N SER A 313 28.10 -0.52 14.24
CA SER A 313 28.16 -0.39 15.71
C SER A 313 26.82 -0.08 16.37
N THR A 314 25.73 -0.02 15.59
CA THR A 314 24.40 0.33 16.05
C THR A 314 23.42 -0.80 15.79
N ASP A 315 22.22 -0.68 16.36
CA ASP A 315 21.11 -1.59 16.05
C ASP A 315 20.61 -1.39 14.59
N ALA A 316 19.83 -2.34 14.10
CA ALA A 316 19.27 -2.31 12.74
C ALA A 316 18.35 -1.09 12.49
N HIS A 317 17.84 -0.47 13.55
CA HIS A 317 16.92 0.66 13.46
C HIS A 317 17.63 1.99 13.33
N THR A 318 18.94 2.05 13.64
CA THR A 318 19.76 3.24 13.52
C THR A 318 20.62 3.16 12.25
N GLY A 319 20.70 4.24 11.51
CA GLY A 319 21.51 4.33 10.29
C GLY A 319 22.09 5.72 10.12
N ILE A 320 22.92 5.87 9.10
CA ILE A 320 23.48 7.15 8.69
C ILE A 320 22.88 7.53 7.35
N LEU A 321 22.41 8.76 7.24
CA LEU A 321 22.04 9.36 5.95
C LEU A 321 23.28 9.99 5.34
N ILE A 322 23.65 9.52 4.17
CA ILE A 322 24.78 10.07 3.39
C ILE A 322 24.26 10.70 2.10
N PRO A 323 24.86 11.80 1.63
CA PRO A 323 24.48 12.37 0.35
C PRO A 323 24.92 11.46 -0.80
N VAL A 324 24.01 11.25 -1.75
CA VAL A 324 24.21 10.40 -2.93
C VAL A 324 23.63 11.06 -4.17
N TRP A 325 24.08 10.61 -5.34
CA TRP A 325 23.41 10.83 -6.60
C TRP A 325 22.54 9.61 -6.91
N ASP A 326 21.24 9.80 -7.01
CA ASP A 326 20.21 8.76 -7.24
C ASP A 326 19.57 8.95 -8.61
#